data_22486bac9c713660219b817b6088204e
#
_entry.id   22486bac9c713660219b817b6088204e
#
_cell.length_a   1.000
_cell.length_b   1.000
_cell.length_c   1.000
_cell.angle_alpha   90.00
_cell.angle_beta   90.00
_cell.angle_gamma   90.00
#
_symmetry.space_group_name_H-M   'P 1'
#
loop_
_entity.id
_entity.type
_entity.pdbx_description
1 polymer ?
#
loop_
_entity_poly.entity_id
_entity_poly.type
_entity_poly.pdbx_seq_one_letter_code
_entity_poly.pdbx_strand_id
1 'polypeptide(L)'
;MTTEYIVIKIGGVASKQLTPEILAKLSEWQQAGQKIVIVHGGGFAINQLMEENHIPIHKVNGLRVTGQSDMALIKEALVDMVGKNLAGELTTAGLPAYQLVDELPDLVHADFLDQETYGFVGEVKSITNQTLVTLLSQGKLPLIPSLGYSEQGDLLNINADYLARAVAISLGAKKLILMTDVKGVLENGQILEHLNFV
;
A
#
# COMPACT_ATOMS: atom_id res chain seq x y z
N MET A 1 23.08 14.45 -9.82
CA MET A 1 21.64 14.69 -9.52
C MET A 1 21.26 13.76 -8.41
N THR A 2 20.67 14.27 -7.33
CA THR A 2 20.16 13.42 -6.25
C THR A 2 18.90 12.71 -6.74
N THR A 3 18.86 11.39 -6.62
CA THR A 3 17.68 10.59 -6.96
C THR A 3 16.49 11.00 -6.07
N GLU A 4 15.40 11.44 -6.67
CA GLU A 4 14.18 11.78 -5.93
C GLU A 4 13.23 10.57 -5.89
N TYR A 5 12.92 10.11 -4.68
CA TYR A 5 11.92 9.07 -4.45
C TYR A 5 10.55 9.71 -4.20
N ILE A 6 9.52 9.13 -4.81
CA ILE A 6 8.11 9.46 -4.58
C ILE A 6 7.41 8.17 -4.14
N VAL A 7 6.75 8.21 -3.00
CA VAL A 7 5.88 7.12 -2.55
C VAL A 7 4.43 7.56 -2.73
N ILE A 8 3.64 6.69 -3.34
CA ILE A 8 2.22 6.95 -3.60
C ILE A 8 1.42 5.82 -2.95
N LYS A 9 0.52 6.18 -2.05
CA LYS A 9 -0.47 5.23 -1.55
C LYS A 9 -1.73 5.32 -2.41
N ILE A 10 -2.16 4.20 -2.95
CA ILE A 10 -3.40 4.07 -3.71
C ILE A 10 -4.43 3.33 -2.88
N GLY A 11 -5.58 3.96 -2.62
CA GLY A 11 -6.69 3.39 -1.87
C GLY A 11 -8.03 3.77 -2.47
N GLY A 12 -9.11 3.27 -1.87
CA GLY A 12 -10.47 3.61 -2.26
C GLY A 12 -10.81 3.32 -3.73
N VAL A 13 -11.49 4.24 -4.38
CA VAL A 13 -11.90 4.11 -5.79
C VAL A 13 -10.69 4.04 -6.74
N ALA A 14 -9.62 4.77 -6.44
CA ALA A 14 -8.41 4.77 -7.27
C ALA A 14 -7.73 3.39 -7.36
N SER A 15 -7.93 2.50 -6.39
CA SER A 15 -7.43 1.13 -6.45
C SER A 15 -8.28 0.19 -7.31
N LYS A 16 -9.46 0.63 -7.76
CA LYS A 16 -10.29 -0.12 -8.72
C LYS A 16 -9.87 0.15 -10.16
N GLN A 17 -9.55 1.40 -10.46
CA GLN A 17 -9.13 1.84 -11.79
C GLN A 17 -8.35 3.15 -11.68
N LEU A 18 -7.19 3.19 -12.33
CA LEU A 18 -6.41 4.42 -12.46
C LEU A 18 -6.96 5.28 -13.59
N THR A 19 -7.13 6.57 -13.33
CA THR A 19 -7.59 7.48 -14.39
C THR A 19 -6.46 7.80 -15.38
N PRO A 20 -6.78 8.18 -16.64
CA PRO A 20 -5.77 8.57 -17.62
C PRO A 20 -4.84 9.69 -17.13
N GLU A 21 -5.36 10.63 -16.35
CA GLU A 21 -4.59 11.74 -15.78
C GLU A 21 -3.55 11.25 -14.77
N ILE A 22 -3.90 10.27 -13.93
CA ILE A 22 -2.98 9.64 -12.97
C ILE A 22 -1.87 8.90 -13.73
N LEU A 23 -2.23 8.09 -14.71
CA LEU A 23 -1.27 7.35 -15.54
C LEU A 23 -0.32 8.29 -16.29
N ALA A 24 -0.84 9.37 -16.87
CA ALA A 24 -0.03 10.39 -17.55
C ALA A 24 0.94 11.07 -16.57
N LYS A 25 0.51 11.37 -15.34
CA LYS A 25 1.36 11.99 -14.33
C LYS A 25 2.46 11.06 -13.82
N LEU A 26 2.18 9.80 -13.63
CA LEU A 26 3.17 8.78 -13.29
C LEU A 26 4.23 8.65 -14.39
N SER A 27 3.80 8.63 -15.65
CA SER A 27 4.68 8.59 -16.83
C SER A 27 5.58 9.82 -16.91
N GLU A 28 5.03 11.02 -16.71
CA GLU A 28 5.78 12.28 -16.67
C GLU A 28 6.90 12.23 -15.62
N TRP A 29 6.57 11.79 -14.39
CA TRP A 29 7.54 11.71 -13.31
C TRP A 29 8.64 10.67 -13.58
N GLN A 30 8.27 9.50 -14.13
CA GLN A 30 9.25 8.48 -14.49
C GLN A 30 10.20 8.97 -15.61
N GLN A 31 9.67 9.66 -16.64
CA GLN A 31 10.46 10.26 -17.72
C GLN A 31 11.37 11.38 -17.21
N ALA A 32 10.95 12.11 -16.18
CA ALA A 32 11.78 13.09 -15.48
C ALA A 32 12.87 12.47 -14.57
N GLY A 33 12.99 11.12 -14.54
CA GLY A 33 13.99 10.39 -13.76
C GLY A 33 13.63 10.18 -12.29
N GLN A 34 12.40 10.55 -11.89
CA GLN A 34 11.94 10.31 -10.53
C GLN A 34 11.66 8.82 -10.30
N LYS A 35 11.94 8.33 -9.12
CA LYS A 35 11.77 6.93 -8.71
C LYS A 35 10.49 6.78 -7.91
N ILE A 36 9.54 6.01 -8.45
CA ILE A 36 8.18 5.89 -7.90
C ILE A 36 8.00 4.52 -7.27
N VAL A 37 7.47 4.50 -6.04
CA VAL A 37 6.98 3.30 -5.36
C VAL A 37 5.49 3.47 -5.09
N ILE A 38 4.71 2.47 -5.39
CA ILE A 38 3.28 2.45 -5.08
C ILE A 38 3.02 1.46 -3.93
N VAL A 39 2.33 1.94 -2.91
CA VAL A 39 1.74 1.11 -1.85
C VAL A 39 0.24 1.11 -2.07
N HIS A 40 -0.39 -0.04 -2.08
CA HIS A 40 -1.84 -0.09 -2.26
C HIS A 40 -2.56 -0.84 -1.14
N GLY A 41 -3.77 -0.38 -0.85
CA GLY A 41 -4.75 -1.12 -0.09
C GLY A 41 -5.74 -1.82 -1.02
N GLY A 42 -6.82 -2.35 -0.46
CA GLY A 42 -7.86 -3.04 -1.23
C GLY A 42 -9.12 -3.30 -0.41
N GLY A 43 -9.46 -2.36 0.47
CA GLY A 43 -10.59 -2.53 1.40
C GLY A 43 -11.89 -2.94 0.72
N PHE A 44 -12.15 -2.48 -0.50
CA PHE A 44 -13.34 -2.87 -1.28
C PHE A 44 -13.26 -4.34 -1.72
N ALA A 45 -12.10 -4.81 -2.21
CA ALA A 45 -11.93 -6.18 -2.65
C ALA A 45 -11.98 -7.16 -1.47
N ILE A 46 -11.39 -6.78 -0.34
CA ILE A 46 -11.50 -7.55 0.90
C ILE A 46 -12.97 -7.64 1.34
N ASN A 47 -13.71 -6.52 1.32
CA ASN A 47 -15.15 -6.55 1.66
C ASN A 47 -15.93 -7.47 0.74
N GLN A 48 -15.70 -7.36 -0.56
CA GLN A 48 -16.37 -8.20 -1.56
C GLN A 48 -16.13 -9.68 -1.28
N LEU A 49 -14.88 -10.11 -1.12
CA LEU A 49 -14.56 -11.51 -0.85
C LEU A 49 -15.12 -12.00 0.49
N MET A 50 -15.09 -11.14 1.54
CA MET A 50 -15.70 -11.49 2.83
C MET A 50 -17.21 -11.68 2.71
N GLU A 51 -17.92 -10.80 1.98
CA GLU A 51 -19.36 -10.90 1.72
C GLU A 51 -19.69 -12.15 0.92
N GLU A 52 -18.94 -12.45 -0.15
CA GLU A 52 -19.11 -13.67 -0.97
C GLU A 52 -18.91 -14.96 -0.16
N ASN A 53 -18.03 -14.92 0.84
CA ASN A 53 -17.77 -16.04 1.74
C ASN A 53 -18.58 -16.01 3.04
N HIS A 54 -19.56 -15.10 3.16
CA HIS A 54 -20.42 -14.93 4.34
C HIS A 54 -19.64 -14.66 5.64
N ILE A 55 -18.49 -14.00 5.56
CA ILE A 55 -17.64 -13.63 6.70
C ILE A 55 -18.06 -12.23 7.18
N PRO A 56 -18.47 -12.05 8.45
CA PRO A 56 -18.88 -10.76 8.96
C PRO A 56 -17.70 -9.78 9.03
N ILE A 57 -17.94 -8.54 8.60
CA ILE A 57 -16.95 -7.47 8.63
C ILE A 57 -17.05 -6.70 9.93
N HIS A 58 -16.03 -6.79 10.77
CA HIS A 58 -15.92 -6.03 12.00
C HIS A 58 -14.80 -5.00 11.90
N LYS A 59 -15.06 -3.79 12.43
CA LYS A 59 -14.06 -2.73 12.54
C LYS A 59 -14.04 -2.15 13.95
N VAL A 60 -12.84 -1.91 14.46
CA VAL A 60 -12.59 -1.22 15.72
C VAL A 60 -11.67 -0.03 15.41
N ASN A 61 -12.04 1.16 15.82
CA ASN A 61 -11.29 2.40 15.56
C ASN A 61 -10.91 2.60 14.06
N GLY A 62 -11.78 2.16 13.14
CA GLY A 62 -11.54 2.25 11.69
C GLY A 62 -10.66 1.13 11.11
N LEU A 63 -9.99 0.33 11.94
CA LEU A 63 -9.22 -0.83 11.51
C LEU A 63 -10.09 -2.09 11.44
N ARG A 64 -9.85 -2.92 10.42
CA ARG A 64 -10.55 -4.21 10.26
C ARG A 64 -10.01 -5.20 11.28
N VAL A 65 -10.88 -5.74 12.13
CA VAL A 65 -10.54 -6.92 12.92
C VAL A 65 -10.38 -8.11 11.96
N THR A 66 -9.26 -8.80 12.04
CA THR A 66 -8.83 -9.82 11.06
C THR A 66 -8.52 -11.13 11.75
N GLY A 67 -9.32 -12.16 11.52
CA GLY A 67 -9.02 -13.51 12.00
C GLY A 67 -7.88 -14.16 11.24
N GLN A 68 -7.21 -15.14 11.84
CA GLN A 68 -6.17 -15.92 11.17
C GLN A 68 -6.70 -16.61 9.91
N SER A 69 -7.92 -17.16 9.99
CA SER A 69 -8.61 -17.80 8.86
C SER A 69 -8.87 -16.86 7.69
N ASP A 70 -8.96 -15.54 7.96
CA ASP A 70 -9.31 -14.55 6.93
C ASP A 70 -8.09 -14.10 6.14
N MET A 71 -6.87 -14.36 6.63
CA MET A 71 -5.64 -13.86 6.02
C MET A 71 -5.38 -14.40 4.61
N ALA A 72 -5.79 -15.64 4.31
CA ALA A 72 -5.69 -16.17 2.95
C ALA A 72 -6.55 -15.37 1.96
N LEU A 73 -7.78 -15.04 2.35
CA LEU A 73 -8.72 -14.25 1.57
C LEU A 73 -8.26 -12.78 1.43
N ILE A 74 -7.69 -12.20 2.50
CA ILE A 74 -7.12 -10.85 2.45
C ILE A 74 -5.92 -10.81 1.50
N LYS A 75 -5.05 -11.83 1.53
CA LYS A 75 -3.94 -11.94 0.58
C LYS A 75 -4.45 -12.05 -0.85
N GLU A 76 -5.45 -12.87 -1.12
CA GLU A 76 -6.10 -13.00 -2.43
C GLU A 76 -6.65 -11.63 -2.91
N ALA A 77 -7.40 -10.93 -2.07
CA ALA A 77 -7.93 -9.62 -2.40
C ALA A 77 -6.85 -8.61 -2.76
N LEU A 78 -5.80 -8.54 -1.96
CA LEU A 78 -4.73 -7.56 -2.14
C LEU A 78 -3.78 -7.93 -3.27
N VAL A 79 -3.38 -9.18 -3.38
CA VAL A 79 -2.38 -9.63 -4.36
C VAL A 79 -3.04 -9.97 -5.69
N ASP A 80 -4.04 -10.86 -5.67
CA ASP A 80 -4.57 -11.43 -6.91
C ASP A 80 -5.65 -10.55 -7.56
N MET A 81 -6.42 -9.81 -6.79
CA MET A 81 -7.42 -8.90 -7.35
C MET A 81 -6.83 -7.49 -7.58
N VAL A 82 -6.50 -6.77 -6.51
CA VAL A 82 -6.08 -5.36 -6.61
C VAL A 82 -4.70 -5.22 -7.22
N GLY A 83 -3.72 -5.96 -6.70
CA GLY A 83 -2.33 -5.86 -7.13
C GLY A 83 -2.13 -6.22 -8.60
N LYS A 84 -2.70 -7.35 -9.05
CA LYS A 84 -2.62 -7.76 -10.46
C LYS A 84 -3.33 -6.77 -11.38
N ASN A 85 -4.50 -6.24 -10.99
CA ASN A 85 -5.19 -5.23 -11.78
C ASN A 85 -4.36 -3.97 -11.95
N LEU A 86 -3.85 -3.40 -10.85
CA LEU A 86 -3.00 -2.20 -10.88
C LEU A 86 -1.72 -2.43 -11.70
N ALA A 87 -1.06 -3.59 -11.53
CA ALA A 87 0.12 -3.94 -12.31
C ALA A 87 -0.19 -4.03 -13.81
N GLY A 88 -1.35 -4.59 -14.18
CA GLY A 88 -1.83 -4.68 -15.56
C GLY A 88 -2.09 -3.30 -16.17
N GLU A 89 -2.82 -2.42 -15.47
CA GLU A 89 -3.11 -1.05 -15.93
C GLU A 89 -1.82 -0.23 -16.12
N LEU A 90 -0.92 -0.27 -15.14
CA LEU A 90 0.36 0.41 -15.21
C LEU A 90 1.21 -0.09 -16.37
N THR A 91 1.31 -1.41 -16.56
CA THR A 91 2.09 -2.02 -17.64
C THR A 91 1.48 -1.66 -19.01
N THR A 92 0.16 -1.68 -19.15
CA THR A 92 -0.54 -1.27 -20.37
C THR A 92 -0.28 0.19 -20.71
N ALA A 93 -0.11 1.04 -19.71
CA ALA A 93 0.27 2.44 -19.88
C ALA A 93 1.79 2.66 -20.12
N GLY A 94 2.57 1.58 -20.27
CA GLY A 94 4.02 1.65 -20.50
C GLY A 94 4.86 1.89 -19.25
N LEU A 95 4.26 1.79 -18.06
CA LEU A 95 4.95 1.88 -16.78
C LEU A 95 5.38 0.47 -16.34
N PRO A 96 6.67 0.19 -16.10
CA PRO A 96 7.18 -1.15 -15.84
C PRO A 96 6.91 -1.58 -14.39
N ALA A 97 5.65 -1.80 -14.08
CA ALA A 97 5.21 -2.22 -12.75
C ALA A 97 5.81 -3.58 -12.36
N TYR A 98 6.20 -3.70 -11.10
CA TYR A 98 6.68 -4.93 -10.48
C TYR A 98 5.96 -5.15 -9.16
N GLN A 99 5.08 -6.14 -9.14
CA GLN A 99 4.34 -6.48 -7.92
C GLN A 99 5.22 -7.31 -6.99
N LEU A 100 5.44 -6.80 -5.79
CA LEU A 100 6.18 -7.47 -4.73
C LEU A 100 5.25 -8.42 -3.97
N VAL A 101 5.56 -9.70 -3.99
CA VAL A 101 4.80 -10.75 -3.29
C VAL A 101 5.77 -11.64 -2.52
N ASP A 102 6.71 -12.27 -3.22
CA ASP A 102 7.66 -13.22 -2.64
C ASP A 102 8.73 -12.51 -1.81
N GLU A 103 8.96 -11.23 -2.08
CA GLU A 103 9.94 -10.40 -1.36
C GLU A 103 9.37 -9.77 -0.08
N LEU A 104 8.06 -9.84 0.14
CA LEU A 104 7.41 -9.20 1.30
C LEU A 104 7.98 -9.65 2.65
N PRO A 105 8.31 -10.93 2.89
CA PRO A 105 8.87 -11.36 4.17
C PRO A 105 10.19 -10.66 4.52
N ASP A 106 11.01 -10.37 3.50
CA ASP A 106 12.30 -9.70 3.67
C ASP A 106 12.20 -8.18 3.58
N LEU A 107 11.07 -7.66 3.08
CA LEU A 107 10.85 -6.24 2.86
C LEU A 107 10.10 -5.55 4.01
N VAL A 108 8.96 -6.13 4.42
CA VAL A 108 8.03 -5.51 5.38
C VAL A 108 8.00 -6.30 6.67
N HIS A 109 8.82 -5.88 7.62
CA HIS A 109 8.86 -6.46 8.96
C HIS A 109 7.79 -5.80 9.83
N ALA A 110 6.91 -6.59 10.37
CA ALA A 110 5.76 -6.14 11.16
C ALA A 110 5.66 -6.92 12.48
N ASP A 111 4.84 -6.44 13.37
CA ASP A 111 4.42 -7.14 14.58
C ASP A 111 2.92 -6.94 14.76
N PHE A 112 2.29 -7.78 15.59
CA PHE A 112 0.87 -7.60 15.91
C PHE A 112 0.64 -6.22 16.55
N LEU A 113 -0.34 -5.49 16.05
CA LEU A 113 -0.73 -4.18 16.62
C LEU A 113 -1.29 -4.36 18.03
N ASP A 114 -2.25 -5.25 18.17
CA ASP A 114 -2.85 -5.75 19.39
C ASP A 114 -3.66 -6.99 19.00
N GLN A 115 -3.09 -8.17 19.26
CA GLN A 115 -3.65 -9.42 18.77
C GLN A 115 -5.00 -9.76 19.43
N GLU A 116 -5.23 -9.35 20.68
CA GLU A 116 -6.50 -9.59 21.36
C GLU A 116 -7.63 -8.73 20.77
N THR A 117 -7.33 -7.49 20.43
CA THR A 117 -8.33 -6.52 19.90
C THR A 117 -8.53 -6.65 18.40
N TYR A 118 -7.46 -6.81 17.64
CA TYR A 118 -7.51 -6.72 16.16
C TYR A 118 -7.18 -8.02 15.44
N GLY A 119 -6.68 -9.05 16.15
CA GLY A 119 -6.26 -10.30 15.54
C GLY A 119 -4.99 -10.14 14.71
N PHE A 120 -5.03 -10.59 13.45
CA PHE A 120 -3.90 -10.57 12.50
C PHE A 120 -3.73 -9.22 11.78
N VAL A 121 -3.87 -8.13 12.52
CA VAL A 121 -3.52 -6.78 12.08
C VAL A 121 -2.15 -6.42 12.62
N GLY A 122 -1.29 -5.89 11.74
CA GLY A 122 0.08 -5.56 12.08
C GLY A 122 0.39 -4.08 12.05
N GLU A 123 1.39 -3.70 12.83
CA GLU A 123 2.10 -2.44 12.72
C GLU A 123 3.49 -2.67 12.10
N VAL A 124 3.92 -1.76 11.24
CA VAL A 124 5.25 -1.85 10.61
C VAL A 124 6.32 -1.53 11.65
N LYS A 125 7.28 -2.45 11.82
CA LYS A 125 8.47 -2.24 12.67
C LYS A 125 9.63 -1.66 11.86
N SER A 126 9.89 -2.23 10.68
CA SER A 126 10.94 -1.73 9.78
C SER A 126 10.68 -2.11 8.33
N ILE A 127 11.33 -1.39 7.43
CA ILE A 127 11.37 -1.68 5.99
C ILE A 127 12.82 -1.91 5.59
N THR A 128 13.14 -3.09 5.06
CA THR A 128 14.43 -3.38 4.45
C THR A 128 14.41 -2.98 2.97
N ASN A 129 14.79 -1.75 2.66
CA ASN A 129 14.54 -1.14 1.36
C ASN A 129 15.50 -1.55 0.23
N GLN A 130 16.42 -2.48 0.46
CA GLN A 130 17.43 -2.87 -0.54
C GLN A 130 16.81 -3.39 -1.84
N THR A 131 15.76 -4.21 -1.74
CA THR A 131 15.02 -4.72 -2.91
C THR A 131 14.36 -3.58 -3.68
N LEU A 132 13.75 -2.61 -2.98
CA LEU A 132 13.15 -1.43 -3.63
C LEU A 132 14.20 -0.62 -4.39
N VAL A 133 15.34 -0.32 -3.76
CA VAL A 133 16.43 0.43 -4.39
C VAL A 133 16.94 -0.30 -5.64
N THR A 134 17.07 -1.63 -5.58
CA THR A 134 17.49 -2.45 -6.71
C THR A 134 16.51 -2.37 -7.87
N LEU A 135 15.21 -2.60 -7.61
CA LEU A 135 14.16 -2.53 -8.64
C LEU A 135 14.07 -1.13 -9.26
N LEU A 136 14.13 -0.09 -8.44
CA LEU A 136 14.10 1.31 -8.89
C LEU A 136 15.33 1.66 -9.74
N SER A 137 16.51 1.09 -9.44
CA SER A 137 17.71 1.27 -10.26
C SER A 137 17.59 0.63 -11.64
N GLN A 138 16.84 -0.47 -11.73
CA GLN A 138 16.49 -1.15 -12.99
C GLN A 138 15.35 -0.47 -13.77
N GLY A 139 14.85 0.66 -13.29
CA GLY A 139 13.75 1.39 -13.92
C GLY A 139 12.37 0.80 -13.65
N LYS A 140 12.27 -0.21 -12.77
CA LYS A 140 10.98 -0.79 -12.38
C LYS A 140 10.20 0.16 -11.47
N LEU A 141 8.89 -0.03 -11.43
CA LEU A 141 7.94 0.64 -10.55
C LEU A 141 7.41 -0.40 -9.53
N PRO A 142 7.99 -0.45 -8.30
CA PRO A 142 7.55 -1.38 -7.28
C PRO A 142 6.13 -1.12 -6.82
N LEU A 143 5.34 -2.18 -6.70
CA LEU A 143 3.96 -2.18 -6.23
C LEU A 143 3.86 -3.08 -4.99
N ILE A 144 3.54 -2.49 -3.84
CA ILE A 144 3.56 -3.15 -2.53
C ILE A 144 2.12 -3.29 -2.01
N PRO A 145 1.59 -4.50 -1.85
CA PRO A 145 0.32 -4.71 -1.16
C PRO A 145 0.45 -4.38 0.33
N SER A 146 -0.63 -3.95 0.97
CA SER A 146 -0.63 -3.59 2.39
C SER A 146 -0.61 -4.82 3.32
N LEU A 147 0.47 -5.58 3.19
CA LEU A 147 0.79 -6.80 3.93
C LEU A 147 2.20 -6.70 4.53
N GLY A 148 2.44 -7.45 5.62
CA GLY A 148 3.74 -7.57 6.24
C GLY A 148 3.87 -8.89 6.97
N TYR A 149 5.05 -9.20 7.47
CA TYR A 149 5.33 -10.45 8.18
C TYR A 149 5.90 -10.20 9.56
N SER A 150 5.43 -10.99 10.53
CA SER A 150 6.03 -11.04 11.87
C SER A 150 7.38 -11.78 11.83
N GLU A 151 8.17 -11.66 12.89
CA GLU A 151 9.41 -12.44 13.06
C GLU A 151 9.14 -13.96 13.08
N GLN A 152 7.94 -14.37 13.48
CA GLN A 152 7.51 -15.77 13.51
C GLN A 152 7.00 -16.26 12.13
N GLY A 153 6.93 -15.37 11.14
CA GLY A 153 6.48 -15.67 9.78
C GLY A 153 4.96 -15.55 9.60
N ASP A 154 4.24 -14.96 10.56
CA ASP A 154 2.82 -14.70 10.40
C ASP A 154 2.58 -13.58 9.40
N LEU A 155 1.68 -13.82 8.45
CA LEU A 155 1.20 -12.79 7.54
C LEU A 155 0.22 -11.87 8.26
N LEU A 156 0.44 -10.57 8.18
CA LEU A 156 -0.35 -9.55 8.86
C LEU A 156 -0.95 -8.55 7.86
N ASN A 157 -2.20 -8.18 8.11
CA ASN A 157 -2.91 -7.11 7.41
C ASN A 157 -2.44 -5.75 7.93
N ILE A 158 -1.82 -4.95 7.08
CA ILE A 158 -1.25 -3.64 7.45
C ILE A 158 -2.15 -2.51 6.95
N ASN A 159 -2.30 -1.45 7.73
CA ASN A 159 -2.91 -0.23 7.22
C ASN A 159 -2.02 0.38 6.13
N ALA A 160 -2.60 0.58 4.93
CA ALA A 160 -1.84 1.03 3.75
C ALA A 160 -1.22 2.43 3.92
N ASP A 161 -1.85 3.33 4.67
CA ASP A 161 -1.30 4.67 4.93
C ASP A 161 -0.05 4.58 5.82
N TYR A 162 -0.09 3.73 6.84
CA TYR A 162 1.05 3.50 7.74
C TYR A 162 2.20 2.80 7.02
N LEU A 163 1.90 1.81 6.16
CA LEU A 163 2.91 1.17 5.34
C LEU A 163 3.56 2.17 4.37
N ALA A 164 2.77 2.98 3.67
CA ALA A 164 3.29 3.99 2.74
C ALA A 164 4.18 5.01 3.44
N ARG A 165 3.81 5.44 4.65
CA ARG A 165 4.64 6.31 5.49
C ARG A 165 5.98 5.63 5.85
N ALA A 166 5.94 4.37 6.28
CA ALA A 166 7.15 3.62 6.65
C ALA A 166 8.09 3.45 5.44
N VAL A 167 7.55 3.12 4.27
CA VAL A 167 8.32 3.03 3.00
C VAL A 167 8.91 4.38 2.63
N ALA A 168 8.14 5.48 2.74
CA ALA A 168 8.63 6.82 2.44
C ALA A 168 9.80 7.23 3.35
N ILE A 169 9.69 6.95 4.63
CA ILE A 169 10.77 7.22 5.62
C ILE A 169 12.01 6.39 5.28
N SER A 170 11.87 5.09 5.01
CA SER A 170 13.00 4.19 4.75
C SER A 170 13.78 4.57 3.49
N LEU A 171 13.11 5.12 2.47
CA LEU A 171 13.71 5.58 1.22
C LEU A 171 14.21 7.03 1.29
N GLY A 172 13.90 7.78 2.35
CA GLY A 172 14.11 9.23 2.38
C GLY A 172 13.33 9.93 1.26
N ALA A 173 12.09 9.51 1.02
CA ALA A 173 11.27 10.00 -0.07
C ALA A 173 11.00 11.50 0.06
N LYS A 174 11.14 12.22 -1.04
CA LYS A 174 10.86 13.66 -1.10
C LYS A 174 9.36 13.97 -1.05
N LYS A 175 8.54 13.02 -1.52
CA LYS A 175 7.08 13.16 -1.54
C LYS A 175 6.42 11.86 -1.10
N LEU A 176 5.39 12.01 -0.26
CA LEU A 176 4.41 10.98 0.04
C LEU A 176 3.04 11.51 -0.41
N ILE A 177 2.40 10.80 -1.34
CA ILE A 177 1.10 11.16 -1.89
C ILE A 177 0.08 10.11 -1.42
N LEU A 178 -0.94 10.54 -0.72
CA LEU A 178 -2.02 9.68 -0.26
C LEU A 178 -3.26 9.90 -1.14
N MET A 179 -3.56 8.94 -2.01
CA MET A 179 -4.78 8.94 -2.81
C MET A 179 -5.89 8.28 -2.02
N THR A 180 -6.99 8.99 -1.85
CA THR A 180 -8.10 8.59 -0.99
C THR A 180 -9.42 9.14 -1.54
N ASP A 181 -10.54 8.58 -1.10
CA ASP A 181 -11.90 8.99 -1.49
C ASP A 181 -12.38 10.24 -0.74
N VAL A 182 -11.60 10.70 0.25
CA VAL A 182 -11.88 11.94 0.98
C VAL A 182 -11.07 13.11 0.42
N LYS A 183 -11.62 14.31 0.50
CA LYS A 183 -11.02 15.52 -0.09
C LYS A 183 -9.71 15.98 0.57
N GLY A 184 -9.28 15.35 1.66
CA GLY A 184 -8.07 15.70 2.41
C GLY A 184 -8.14 15.22 3.86
N VAL A 185 -7.13 15.60 4.64
CA VAL A 185 -7.12 15.39 6.09
C VAL A 185 -8.16 16.30 6.73
N LEU A 186 -9.00 15.73 7.58
CA LEU A 186 -10.08 16.44 8.24
C LEU A 186 -9.74 16.66 9.72
N GLU A 187 -9.93 17.87 10.21
CA GLU A 187 -9.98 18.19 11.63
C GLU A 187 -11.33 18.86 11.92
N ASN A 188 -12.09 18.28 12.85
CA ASN A 188 -13.44 18.73 13.19
C ASN A 188 -14.38 18.91 11.97
N GLY A 189 -14.23 18.04 10.95
CA GLY A 189 -15.02 18.08 9.72
C GLY A 189 -14.57 19.08 8.66
N GLN A 190 -13.51 19.84 8.91
CA GLN A 190 -12.90 20.78 7.95
C GLN A 190 -11.63 20.21 7.34
N ILE A 191 -11.40 20.48 6.04
CA ILE A 191 -10.18 20.06 5.34
C ILE A 191 -9.03 20.94 5.83
N LEU A 192 -7.94 20.27 6.25
CA LEU A 192 -6.67 20.94 6.53
C LEU A 192 -5.89 21.11 5.24
N GLU A 193 -5.69 22.35 4.79
CA GLU A 193 -4.90 22.64 3.59
C GLU A 193 -3.39 22.51 3.83
N HIS A 194 -2.95 22.71 5.07
CA HIS A 194 -1.54 22.60 5.48
C HIS A 194 -1.43 21.86 6.81
N LEU A 195 -0.51 20.89 6.86
CA LEU A 195 -0.14 20.15 8.07
C LEU A 195 1.32 20.45 8.40
N ASN A 196 1.57 20.97 9.60
CA ASN A 196 2.92 21.07 10.13
C ASN A 196 3.19 19.85 11.00
N PHE A 197 4.27 19.15 10.71
CA PHE A 197 4.80 18.13 11.60
C PHE A 197 5.62 18.80 12.70
N VAL A 198 5.22 18.58 13.95
CA VAL A 198 5.99 18.96 15.14
C VAL A 198 6.89 17.81 15.53
#